data_ad4695dbbf146dc0eb3e2a4522900bf1
#
_entry.id   ad4695dbbf146dc0eb3e2a4522900bf1
#
_cell.length_a   1.000
_cell.length_b   1.000
_cell.length_c   1.000
_cell.angle_alpha   90.00
_cell.angle_beta   90.00
_cell.angle_gamma   90.00
#
_symmetry.space_group_name_H-M   'P 1'
#
loop_
_entity.id
_entity.type
_entity.pdbx_description
1 polymer ?
#
loop_
_entity_poly.entity_id
_entity_poly.type
_entity_poly.pdbx_seq_one_letter_code
_entity_poly.pdbx_strand_id
1 'polypeptide(L)'
;MKTKILIKLSLIIDKMGIADDIKNIDKPTNEEVGKELIMLLITNLHKAENEIYDFISAFKGITKEEAEELDVIPVFKEILNIEGMKD
;
A
#
# COMPACT_ATOMS: atom_id res chain seq x y z
N MET A 1 9.30 -8.89 3.65
CA MET A 1 8.52 -8.03 4.58
C MET A 1 8.12 -8.84 5.81
N LYS A 2 8.26 -8.27 6.99
CA LYS A 2 7.92 -8.99 8.22
C LYS A 2 6.42 -9.20 8.32
N THR A 3 6.02 -10.32 8.95
CA THR A 3 4.60 -10.66 9.09
C THR A 3 3.79 -9.56 9.74
N LYS A 4 4.31 -8.92 10.79
CA LYS A 4 3.57 -7.84 11.46
C LYS A 4 3.30 -6.65 10.54
N ILE A 5 4.18 -6.42 9.59
CA ILE A 5 4.00 -5.34 8.62
C ILE A 5 2.98 -5.75 7.56
N LEU A 6 2.99 -7.02 7.14
CA LEU A 6 1.97 -7.55 6.23
C LEU A 6 0.58 -7.47 6.86
N ILE A 7 0.48 -7.72 8.16
CA ILE A 7 -0.80 -7.60 8.86
C ILE A 7 -1.29 -6.15 8.81
N LYS A 8 -0.39 -5.20 9.00
CA LYS A 8 -0.75 -3.77 8.90
C LYS A 8 -1.20 -3.40 7.49
N LEU A 9 -0.55 -3.95 6.46
CA LEU A 9 -0.95 -3.74 5.07
C LEU A 9 -2.34 -4.35 4.82
N SER A 10 -2.58 -5.53 5.37
CA SER A 10 -3.88 -6.20 5.29
C SER A 10 -5.00 -5.33 5.88
N LEU A 11 -4.72 -4.66 7.00
CA LEU A 11 -5.70 -3.75 7.62
C LEU A 11 -6.02 -2.56 6.71
N ILE A 12 -5.02 -2.04 6.01
CA ILE A 12 -5.23 -0.96 5.06
C ILE A 12 -6.19 -1.39 3.95
N ILE A 13 -5.92 -2.54 3.35
CA ILE A 13 -6.74 -3.08 2.26
C ILE A 13 -8.17 -3.30 2.72
N ASP A 14 -8.33 -3.85 3.93
CA ASP A 14 -9.64 -4.09 4.51
C ASP A 14 -10.41 -2.79 4.73
N LYS A 15 -9.75 -1.81 5.33
CA LYS A 15 -10.38 -0.50 5.60
C LYS A 15 -10.76 0.23 4.31
N MET A 16 -9.95 0.11 3.28
CA MET A 16 -10.24 0.71 1.99
C MET A 16 -11.35 -0.02 1.24
N GLY A 17 -11.57 -1.30 1.56
CA GLY A 17 -12.59 -2.11 0.88
C GLY A 17 -12.23 -2.41 -0.57
N ILE A 18 -10.95 -2.55 -0.86
CA ILE A 18 -10.47 -2.71 -2.25
C ILE A 18 -10.02 -4.12 -2.60
N ALA A 19 -10.21 -5.09 -1.70
CA ALA A 19 -9.73 -6.45 -1.96
C ALA A 19 -10.27 -7.03 -3.26
N ASP A 20 -11.55 -6.86 -3.53
CA ASP A 20 -12.17 -7.37 -4.75
C ASP A 20 -11.67 -6.60 -5.97
N ASP A 21 -11.47 -5.30 -5.83
CA ASP A 21 -10.94 -4.48 -6.93
C ASP A 21 -9.55 -4.96 -7.31
N ILE A 22 -8.72 -5.30 -6.31
CA ILE A 22 -7.37 -5.82 -6.57
C ILE A 22 -7.45 -7.15 -7.32
N LYS A 23 -8.33 -8.04 -6.88
CA LYS A 23 -8.49 -9.35 -7.52
C LYS A 23 -8.96 -9.23 -8.96
N ASN A 24 -9.69 -8.18 -9.27
CA ASN A 24 -10.29 -7.98 -10.59
C ASN A 24 -9.41 -7.16 -11.53
N ILE A 25 -8.21 -6.79 -11.12
CA ILE A 25 -7.28 -6.10 -12.00
C ILE A 25 -6.90 -7.06 -13.13
N ASP A 26 -7.16 -6.64 -14.37
CA ASP A 26 -6.90 -7.45 -15.56
C ASP A 26 -6.12 -6.59 -16.55
N LYS A 27 -4.81 -6.51 -16.36
CA LYS A 27 -3.92 -5.72 -17.20
C LYS A 27 -2.83 -6.63 -17.75
N PRO A 28 -2.36 -6.37 -18.99
CA PRO A 28 -1.42 -7.27 -19.65
C PRO A 28 0.01 -7.20 -19.12
N THR A 29 0.40 -6.13 -18.44
CA THR A 29 1.77 -5.98 -17.94
C THR A 29 1.79 -5.67 -16.46
N ASN A 30 2.90 -6.03 -15.80
CA ASN A 30 3.08 -5.73 -14.37
C ASN A 30 3.12 -4.23 -14.11
N GLU A 31 3.63 -3.46 -15.06
CA GLU A 31 3.65 -2.00 -14.94
C GLU A 31 2.23 -1.45 -14.87
N GLU A 32 1.35 -1.93 -15.72
CA GLU A 32 -0.06 -1.49 -15.72
C GLU A 32 -0.79 -1.95 -14.48
N VAL A 33 -0.52 -3.17 -14.01
CA VAL A 33 -1.07 -3.67 -12.74
C VAL A 33 -0.64 -2.77 -11.60
N GLY A 34 0.64 -2.40 -11.56
CA GLY A 34 1.17 -1.51 -10.53
C GLY A 34 0.51 -0.14 -10.54
N LYS A 35 0.29 0.42 -11.71
CA LYS A 35 -0.40 1.71 -11.84
C LYS A 35 -1.83 1.65 -11.32
N GLU A 36 -2.53 0.56 -11.65
CA GLU A 36 -3.90 0.35 -11.20
C GLU A 36 -3.97 0.23 -9.69
N LEU A 37 -3.03 -0.53 -9.10
CA LEU A 37 -2.95 -0.67 -7.64
C LEU A 37 -2.71 0.67 -6.96
N ILE A 38 -1.78 1.47 -7.49
CA ILE A 38 -1.48 2.79 -6.92
C ILE A 38 -2.71 3.69 -6.98
N MET A 39 -3.43 3.67 -8.10
CA MET A 39 -4.66 4.47 -8.23
C MET A 39 -5.73 4.03 -7.23
N LEU A 40 -5.90 2.72 -7.02
CA LEU A 40 -6.83 2.21 -6.02
C LEU A 40 -6.46 2.71 -4.62
N LEU A 41 -5.17 2.66 -4.30
CA LEU A 41 -4.68 3.11 -3.00
C LEU A 41 -4.90 4.62 -2.82
N ILE A 42 -4.55 5.41 -3.83
CA ILE A 42 -4.70 6.86 -3.76
C ILE A 42 -6.16 7.28 -3.60
N THR A 43 -7.06 6.70 -4.40
CA THR A 43 -8.46 7.09 -4.37
C THR A 43 -9.17 6.68 -3.08
N ASN A 44 -8.57 5.77 -2.32
CA ASN A 44 -9.15 5.28 -1.07
C ASN A 44 -8.33 5.63 0.18
N LEU A 45 -7.31 6.50 0.04
CA LEU A 45 -6.44 6.88 1.16
C LEU A 45 -7.21 7.34 2.39
N HIS A 46 -8.24 8.16 2.17
CA HIS A 46 -9.01 8.77 3.26
C HIS A 46 -9.73 7.74 4.12
N LYS A 47 -9.94 6.54 3.61
CA LYS A 47 -10.67 5.49 4.34
C LYS A 47 -9.79 4.78 5.37
N ALA A 48 -8.48 4.90 5.24
CA ALA A 48 -7.54 4.16 6.07
C ALA A 48 -6.39 5.04 6.57
N GLU A 49 -6.66 6.29 6.87
CA GLU A 49 -5.63 7.27 7.24
C GLU A 49 -4.73 6.78 8.36
N ASN A 50 -5.31 6.40 9.49
CA ASN A 50 -4.51 5.99 10.65
C ASN A 50 -3.75 4.69 10.39
N GLU A 51 -4.37 3.77 9.67
CA GLU A 51 -3.75 2.50 9.31
C GLU A 51 -2.54 2.72 8.42
N ILE A 52 -2.63 3.68 7.50
CA ILE A 52 -1.52 4.03 6.61
C ILE A 52 -0.35 4.60 7.40
N TYR A 53 -0.60 5.55 8.32
CA TYR A 53 0.47 6.12 9.15
C TYR A 53 1.14 5.04 9.98
N ASP A 54 0.36 4.15 10.56
CA ASP A 54 0.87 3.05 11.36
C ASP A 54 1.74 2.10 10.53
N PHE A 55 1.28 1.78 9.33
CA PHE A 55 2.03 0.93 8.40
C PHE A 55 3.36 1.58 8.00
N ILE A 56 3.33 2.84 7.58
CA ILE A 56 4.54 3.54 7.14
C ILE A 56 5.53 3.66 8.29
N SER A 57 5.05 3.99 9.47
CA SER A 57 5.88 4.08 10.67
C SER A 57 6.63 2.77 10.92
N ALA A 58 5.93 1.65 10.84
CA ALA A 58 6.53 0.33 11.05
C ALA A 58 7.46 -0.07 9.90
N PHE A 59 7.04 0.21 8.67
CA PHE A 59 7.78 -0.18 7.48
C PHE A 59 9.11 0.58 7.33
N LYS A 60 9.07 1.88 7.62
CA LYS A 60 10.25 2.75 7.49
C LYS A 60 11.03 2.93 8.78
N GLY A 61 10.47 2.51 9.92
CA GLY A 61 11.13 2.72 11.22
C GLY A 61 11.16 4.18 11.64
N ILE A 62 10.09 4.91 11.39
CA ILE A 62 9.96 6.33 11.72
C ILE A 62 8.74 6.54 12.61
N THR A 63 8.58 7.76 13.14
CA THR A 63 7.42 8.10 13.97
C THR A 63 6.19 8.30 13.08
N LYS A 64 5.01 8.27 13.68
CA LYS A 64 3.77 8.54 12.96
C LYS A 64 3.74 9.98 12.43
N GLU A 65 4.27 10.91 13.20
CA GLU A 65 4.35 12.31 12.79
C GLU A 65 5.23 12.46 11.54
N GLU A 66 6.34 11.73 11.49
CA GLU A 66 7.20 11.71 10.31
C GLU A 66 6.50 11.04 9.14
N ALA A 67 5.72 10.00 9.41
CA ALA A 67 4.95 9.30 8.37
C ALA A 67 3.93 10.23 7.71
N GLU A 68 3.31 11.13 8.50
CA GLU A 68 2.32 12.08 7.97
C GLU A 68 2.93 13.04 6.95
N GLU A 69 4.21 13.34 7.08
CA GLU A 69 4.89 14.27 6.19
C GLU A 69 5.55 13.59 4.99
N LEU A 70 5.58 12.26 4.99
CA LEU A 70 6.25 11.50 3.94
C LEU A 70 5.39 11.43 2.68
N ASP A 71 6.05 11.49 1.52
CA ASP A 71 5.36 11.24 0.25
C ASP A 71 5.06 9.74 0.15
N VAL A 72 3.78 9.39 0.09
CA VAL A 72 3.33 7.99 0.14
C VAL A 72 3.53 7.26 -1.19
N ILE A 73 3.58 7.97 -2.31
CA ILE A 73 3.69 7.32 -3.62
C ILE A 73 4.97 6.51 -3.75
N PRO A 74 6.17 7.04 -3.41
CA PRO A 74 7.38 6.23 -3.44
C PRO A 74 7.31 5.02 -2.51
N VAL A 75 6.62 5.14 -1.37
CA VAL A 75 6.45 4.03 -0.44
C VAL A 75 5.64 2.90 -1.10
N PHE A 76 4.54 3.24 -1.76
CA PHE A 76 3.75 2.24 -2.47
C PHE A 76 4.55 1.56 -3.58
N LYS A 77 5.33 2.34 -4.33
CA LYS A 77 6.19 1.77 -5.39
C LYS A 77 7.24 0.84 -4.81
N GLU A 78 7.80 1.18 -3.66
CA GLU A 78 8.77 0.34 -2.97
C GLU A 78 8.14 -1.00 -2.57
N ILE A 79 6.92 -0.96 -2.04
CA ILE A 79 6.18 -2.16 -1.65
C ILE A 79 5.95 -3.07 -2.86
N LEU A 80 5.54 -2.49 -3.98
CA LEU A 80 5.26 -3.26 -5.20
C LEU A 80 6.50 -3.93 -5.78
N ASN A 81 7.69 -3.46 -5.41
CA ASN A 81 8.94 -4.03 -5.90
C ASN A 81 9.54 -5.06 -4.94
N ILE A 82 8.82 -5.40 -3.86
CA ILE A 82 9.27 -6.35 -2.85
C ILE A 82 8.41 -7.62 -2.96
N GLU A 83 8.88 -8.72 -2.34
CA GLU A 83 8.10 -9.94 -2.15
C GLU A 83 7.56 -10.54 -3.44
N GLY A 84 8.28 -10.37 -4.53
CA GLY A 84 7.87 -10.95 -5.80
C GLY A 84 6.74 -10.23 -6.50
N MET A 85 6.38 -9.06 -6.05
CA MET A 85 5.37 -8.25 -6.75
C MET A 85 5.89 -7.69 -8.06
N LYS A 86 7.20 -7.75 -8.22
CA LYS A 86 7.87 -7.40 -9.47
C LYS A 86 8.37 -8.69 -10.10
N ASP A 87 8.14 -8.87 -11.35
CA ASP A 87 8.66 -10.03 -12.10
C ASP A 87 10.15 -9.92 -12.36
#